data_a3bbe7fcf0529aa75f3a0146d476a9da
#
_entry.id   a3bbe7fcf0529aa75f3a0146d476a9da
#
_cell.length_a   1.000
_cell.length_b   1.000
_cell.length_c   1.000
_cell.angle_alpha   90.00
_cell.angle_beta   90.00
_cell.angle_gamma   90.00
#
_symmetry.space_group_name_H-M   'P 1'
#
loop_
_entity.id
_entity.type
_entity.pdbx_description
1 polymer ?
#
loop_
_entity_poly.entity_id
_entity_poly.type
_entity_poly.pdbx_seq_one_letter_code
_entity_poly.pdbx_strand_id
1 'polypeptide(L)'
;MENLSTLLGKYGEEGDKLLFKILNSGDYAAGLSDDEVRQASRICEKGLRYDLTVPFARYVVQHQGELTFPFKRYQVQPVWRADRPQKGRYREFYQCDVDVIGTRSLLCEVELVEIVERVFRALGIRVALKMNNRKILFGIAEAIGHADMMMDITIAIDKLEKIGLDNVKAELLERGLGQEAVDKLQPILELSGDNSQKLTK
;
A
#
# COMPACT_ATOMS: atom_id res chain seq x y z
N MET A 1 4.82 17.88 8.75
CA MET A 1 3.57 18.47 8.19
C MET A 1 3.78 18.70 6.71
N GLU A 2 2.76 18.47 5.91
CA GLU A 2 2.78 18.68 4.45
C GLU A 2 1.59 19.56 4.06
N ASN A 3 1.66 20.22 2.89
CA ASN A 3 0.50 20.89 2.34
C ASN A 3 -0.60 19.88 2.06
N LEU A 4 -1.83 20.18 2.44
CA LEU A 4 -2.96 19.27 2.27
C LEU A 4 -3.19 18.92 0.80
N SER A 5 -2.97 19.87 -0.12
CA SER A 5 -3.02 19.64 -1.57
C SER A 5 -1.98 18.64 -2.08
N THR A 6 -0.86 18.48 -1.38
CA THR A 6 0.16 17.47 -1.72
C THR A 6 -0.24 16.06 -1.28
N LEU A 7 -1.02 15.97 -0.19
CA LEU A 7 -1.45 14.69 0.38
C LEU A 7 -2.72 14.15 -0.28
N LEU A 8 -3.70 15.00 -0.56
CA LEU A 8 -5.00 14.60 -1.10
C LEU A 8 -4.87 13.92 -2.48
N GLY A 9 -5.68 12.88 -2.69
CA GLY A 9 -5.72 12.10 -3.92
C GLY A 9 -4.53 11.16 -4.13
N LYS A 10 -3.61 11.04 -3.16
CA LYS A 10 -2.44 10.15 -3.27
C LYS A 10 -2.68 8.75 -2.70
N TYR A 11 -3.65 8.63 -1.82
CA TYR A 11 -3.92 7.41 -1.05
C TYR A 11 -5.28 6.76 -1.39
N GLY A 12 -5.96 7.28 -2.44
CA GLY A 12 -7.34 6.90 -2.78
C GLY A 12 -8.35 7.43 -1.77
N GLU A 13 -9.64 7.26 -2.04
CA GLU A 13 -10.72 7.79 -1.19
C GLU A 13 -10.66 7.31 0.26
N GLU A 14 -10.31 6.04 0.48
CA GLU A 14 -10.18 5.48 1.83
C GLU A 14 -8.99 6.08 2.58
N GLY A 15 -7.84 6.24 1.93
CA GLY A 15 -6.67 6.85 2.55
C GLY A 15 -6.85 8.33 2.82
N ASP A 16 -7.53 9.05 1.95
CA ASP A 16 -7.80 10.48 2.14
C ASP A 16 -8.70 10.75 3.36
N LYS A 17 -9.59 9.81 3.73
CA LYS A 17 -10.40 9.87 4.96
C LYS A 17 -9.54 9.70 6.22
N LEU A 18 -8.39 9.08 6.10
CA LEU A 18 -7.46 8.82 7.21
C LEU A 18 -6.42 9.93 7.41
N LEU A 19 -6.44 10.99 6.60
CA LEU A 19 -5.55 12.13 6.76
C LEU A 19 -5.96 13.00 7.96
N PHE A 20 -5.05 13.21 8.89
CA PHE A 20 -5.19 14.25 9.90
C PHE A 20 -4.98 15.63 9.26
N LYS A 21 -6.00 16.44 9.27
CA LYS A 21 -5.98 17.82 8.79
C LYS A 21 -5.64 18.75 9.95
N ILE A 22 -4.85 19.79 9.67
CA ILE A 22 -4.40 20.75 10.67
C ILE A 22 -5.15 22.04 10.41
N LEU A 23 -5.89 22.47 11.42
CA LEU A 23 -6.61 23.76 11.39
C LEU A 23 -5.60 24.92 11.23
N ASN A 24 -5.92 25.86 10.38
CA ASN A 24 -5.09 27.05 10.18
C ASN A 24 -4.93 27.84 11.49
N SER A 25 -3.77 28.44 11.70
CA SER A 25 -3.48 29.23 12.89
C SER A 25 -4.21 30.59 12.85
N GLY A 26 -4.44 31.18 14.02
CA GLY A 26 -5.10 32.46 14.15
C GLY A 26 -6.63 32.35 14.00
N ASP A 27 -7.27 33.39 13.50
CA ASP A 27 -8.72 33.41 13.23
C ASP A 27 -8.98 32.69 11.88
N TYR A 28 -9.01 31.37 11.92
CA TYR A 28 -9.18 30.51 10.74
C TYR A 28 -10.54 30.65 10.04
N ALA A 29 -11.52 31.29 10.72
CA ALA A 29 -12.86 31.52 10.19
C ALA A 29 -13.07 32.95 9.67
N ALA A 30 -12.07 33.82 9.83
CA ALA A 30 -12.20 35.23 9.42
C ALA A 30 -12.52 35.35 7.93
N GLY A 31 -13.62 36.02 7.62
CA GLY A 31 -14.06 36.29 6.26
C GLY A 31 -14.69 35.09 5.54
N LEU A 32 -14.92 33.97 6.23
CA LEU A 32 -15.60 32.79 5.70
C LEU A 32 -17.07 32.77 6.17
N SER A 33 -17.94 32.26 5.29
CA SER A 33 -19.32 31.92 5.65
C SER A 33 -19.39 30.64 6.45
N ASP A 34 -20.48 30.37 7.16
CA ASP A 34 -20.71 29.15 7.92
C ASP A 34 -20.56 27.88 7.06
N ASP A 35 -20.98 27.95 5.80
CA ASP A 35 -20.85 26.81 4.86
C ASP A 35 -19.41 26.58 4.42
N GLU A 36 -18.61 27.64 4.29
CA GLU A 36 -17.18 27.54 3.95
C GLU A 36 -16.36 27.01 5.13
N VAL A 37 -16.69 27.38 6.37
CA VAL A 37 -16.04 26.85 7.59
C VAL A 37 -16.25 25.34 7.72
N ARG A 38 -17.38 24.80 7.23
CA ARG A 38 -17.64 23.35 7.19
C ARG A 38 -16.78 22.60 6.17
N GLN A 39 -16.16 23.31 5.21
CA GLN A 39 -15.28 22.71 4.21
C GLN A 39 -13.84 22.70 4.72
N ALA A 40 -13.34 21.52 5.05
CA ALA A 40 -11.98 21.37 5.60
C ALA A 40 -10.88 21.99 4.73
N SER A 41 -11.07 22.05 3.41
CA SER A 41 -10.13 22.70 2.47
C SER A 41 -10.02 24.22 2.63
N ARG A 42 -11.01 24.85 3.25
CA ARG A 42 -11.01 26.30 3.50
C ARG A 42 -10.32 26.68 4.79
N ILE A 43 -10.33 25.79 5.78
CA ILE A 43 -9.83 26.03 7.13
C ILE A 43 -8.56 25.23 7.47
N CYS A 44 -8.12 24.34 6.58
CA CYS A 44 -6.94 23.49 6.76
C CYS A 44 -6.08 23.52 5.50
N GLU A 45 -4.94 24.19 5.55
CA GLU A 45 -3.96 24.21 4.46
C GLU A 45 -2.96 23.06 4.57
N LYS A 46 -2.80 22.51 5.77
CA LYS A 46 -1.79 21.48 6.07
C LYS A 46 -2.44 20.23 6.64
N GLY A 47 -1.71 19.13 6.52
CA GLY A 47 -2.02 17.86 7.16
C GLY A 47 -0.78 17.21 7.78
N LEU A 48 -1.00 16.25 8.67
CA LEU A 48 0.06 15.36 9.12
C LEU A 48 0.37 14.36 8.01
N ARG A 49 1.65 14.04 7.83
CA ARG A 49 2.06 13.06 6.83
C ARG A 49 1.50 11.68 7.16
N TYR A 50 0.88 11.07 6.17
CA TYR A 50 0.27 9.74 6.25
C TYR A 50 1.32 8.62 6.14
N ASP A 51 2.36 8.88 5.35
CA ASP A 51 3.52 8.03 5.12
C ASP A 51 4.79 8.87 4.93
N LEU A 52 5.90 8.23 4.59
CA LEU A 52 7.15 8.89 4.25
C LEU A 52 7.38 8.96 2.72
N THR A 53 6.59 8.26 1.91
CA THR A 53 6.74 8.17 0.46
C THR A 53 6.38 9.48 -0.24
N VAL A 54 5.23 10.08 0.09
CA VAL A 54 4.80 11.36 -0.52
C VAL A 54 5.74 12.51 -0.16
N PRO A 55 6.17 12.70 1.12
CA PRO A 55 7.21 13.66 1.46
C PRO A 55 8.53 13.43 0.73
N PHE A 56 8.92 12.18 0.56
CA PHE A 56 10.13 11.82 -0.17
C PHE A 56 10.03 12.17 -1.66
N ALA A 57 8.92 11.82 -2.31
CA ALA A 57 8.69 12.17 -3.71
C ALA A 57 8.76 13.68 -3.93
N ARG A 58 8.15 14.48 -3.04
CA ARG A 58 8.23 15.94 -3.06
C ARG A 58 9.69 16.42 -2.92
N TYR A 59 10.44 15.88 -1.96
CA TYR A 59 11.85 16.21 -1.76
C TYR A 59 12.68 15.94 -3.03
N VAL A 60 12.51 14.77 -3.64
CA VAL A 60 13.23 14.40 -4.87
C VAL A 60 12.93 15.37 -6.02
N VAL A 61 11.66 15.75 -6.20
CA VAL A 61 11.28 16.71 -7.24
C VAL A 61 11.91 18.08 -6.99
N GLN A 62 11.91 18.54 -5.73
CA GLN A 62 12.47 19.86 -5.38
C GLN A 62 14.00 19.93 -5.49
N HIS A 63 14.68 18.79 -5.31
CA HIS A 63 16.15 18.71 -5.33
C HIS A 63 16.71 17.89 -6.49
N GLN A 64 15.90 17.68 -7.56
CA GLN A 64 16.27 16.81 -8.66
C GLN A 64 17.62 17.17 -9.32
N GLY A 65 17.94 18.45 -9.40
CA GLY A 65 19.21 18.93 -9.96
C GLY A 65 20.45 18.75 -9.05
N GLU A 66 20.22 18.41 -7.78
CA GLU A 66 21.28 18.25 -6.77
C GLU A 66 21.55 16.78 -6.45
N LEU A 67 20.61 15.89 -6.79
CA LEU A 67 20.65 14.47 -6.47
C LEU A 67 21.40 13.67 -7.53
N THR A 68 22.26 12.76 -7.08
CA THR A 68 22.86 11.74 -7.94
C THR A 68 22.00 10.50 -7.98
N PHE A 69 21.64 10.02 -9.18
CA PHE A 69 20.83 8.81 -9.37
C PHE A 69 21.69 7.59 -9.72
N PRO A 70 21.32 6.36 -9.31
CA PRO A 70 20.16 6.06 -8.45
C PRO A 70 20.36 6.60 -7.05
N PHE A 71 19.32 7.29 -6.53
CA PHE A 71 19.33 7.83 -5.20
C PHE A 71 18.71 6.83 -4.21
N LYS A 72 19.46 6.47 -3.18
CA LYS A 72 19.05 5.54 -2.12
C LYS A 72 18.96 6.29 -0.80
N ARG A 73 17.89 6.08 -0.07
CA ARG A 73 17.72 6.66 1.27
C ARG A 73 17.06 5.70 2.23
N TYR A 74 17.24 5.92 3.51
CA TYR A 74 16.36 5.39 4.55
C TYR A 74 15.83 6.53 5.40
N GLN A 75 14.68 6.32 6.03
CA GLN A 75 14.07 7.30 6.92
C GLN A 75 13.31 6.57 8.02
N VAL A 76 13.53 7.01 9.28
CA VAL A 76 12.82 6.47 10.46
C VAL A 76 12.14 7.64 11.14
N GLN A 77 10.83 7.76 11.00
CA GLN A 77 10.07 8.89 11.54
C GLN A 77 8.62 8.50 11.83
N PRO A 78 7.93 9.28 12.72
CA PRO A 78 6.53 9.07 12.98
C PRO A 78 5.67 9.50 11.78
N VAL A 79 4.57 8.78 11.59
CA VAL A 79 3.48 9.08 10.66
C VAL A 79 2.15 9.00 11.38
N TRP A 80 1.10 9.58 10.79
CA TRP A 80 -0.19 9.71 11.44
C TRP A 80 -1.32 9.27 10.52
N ARG A 81 -2.17 8.38 11.02
CA ARG A 81 -3.36 7.90 10.32
C ARG A 81 -4.57 7.94 11.25
N ALA A 82 -5.67 8.50 10.80
CA ALA A 82 -6.90 8.61 11.59
C ALA A 82 -7.68 7.28 11.67
N ASP A 83 -6.96 6.18 11.72
CA ASP A 83 -7.54 4.85 11.90
C ASP A 83 -8.32 4.74 13.21
N ARG A 84 -9.31 3.83 13.23
CA ARG A 84 -9.94 3.42 14.48
C ARG A 84 -8.90 2.66 15.31
N PRO A 85 -8.56 3.13 16.52
CA PRO A 85 -7.57 2.48 17.36
C PRO A 85 -7.99 1.06 17.72
N GLN A 86 -7.07 0.12 17.59
CA GLN A 86 -7.23 -1.28 18.00
C GLN A 86 -5.86 -1.90 18.28
N LYS A 87 -5.82 -3.11 18.81
CA LYS A 87 -4.56 -3.80 19.10
C LYS A 87 -3.69 -3.88 17.83
N GLY A 88 -2.47 -3.32 17.90
CA GLY A 88 -1.51 -3.32 16.79
C GLY A 88 -1.79 -2.25 15.72
N ARG A 89 -2.78 -1.36 15.92
CA ARG A 89 -3.07 -0.24 15.01
C ARG A 89 -3.25 1.05 15.79
N TYR A 90 -2.30 1.95 15.64
CA TYR A 90 -2.21 3.23 16.35
C TYR A 90 -2.40 4.40 15.37
N ARG A 91 -2.81 5.55 15.89
CA ARG A 91 -2.94 6.78 15.10
C ARG A 91 -1.62 7.48 14.85
N GLU A 92 -0.63 7.24 15.71
CA GLU A 92 0.76 7.65 15.55
C GLU A 92 1.65 6.42 15.67
N PHE A 93 2.55 6.24 14.72
CA PHE A 93 3.52 5.14 14.75
C PHE A 93 4.73 5.48 13.90
N TYR A 94 5.85 4.80 14.15
CA TYR A 94 7.06 4.99 13.36
C TYR A 94 7.03 4.09 12.11
N GLN A 95 7.38 4.70 10.98
CA GLN A 95 7.76 3.95 9.77
C GLN A 95 9.29 3.95 9.63
N CYS A 96 9.80 2.81 9.18
CA CYS A 96 11.21 2.61 8.81
C CYS A 96 11.22 2.33 7.31
N ASP A 97 11.36 3.36 6.51
CA ASP A 97 11.27 3.27 5.06
C ASP A 97 12.66 3.22 4.44
N VAL A 98 12.81 2.38 3.42
CA VAL A 98 13.98 2.33 2.55
C VAL A 98 13.48 2.48 1.12
N ASP A 99 14.05 3.44 0.40
CA ASP A 99 13.64 3.78 -0.96
C ASP A 99 14.85 3.86 -1.91
N VAL A 100 14.61 3.46 -3.14
CA VAL A 100 15.53 3.64 -4.27
C VAL A 100 14.77 4.29 -5.41
N ILE A 101 15.31 5.36 -5.97
CA ILE A 101 14.71 6.06 -7.12
C ILE A 101 15.74 6.32 -8.21
N GLY A 102 15.29 6.34 -9.47
CA GLY A 102 16.11 6.68 -10.63
C GLY A 102 16.78 5.48 -11.31
N THR A 103 16.29 4.27 -11.07
CA THR A 103 16.73 3.05 -11.77
C THR A 103 15.55 2.11 -12.04
N ARG A 104 15.70 1.25 -13.04
CA ARG A 104 14.77 0.14 -13.35
C ARG A 104 15.40 -1.22 -13.09
N SER A 105 16.56 -1.25 -12.43
CA SER A 105 17.25 -2.51 -12.12
C SER A 105 16.51 -3.29 -11.04
N LEU A 106 16.20 -4.55 -11.32
CA LEU A 106 15.61 -5.48 -10.35
C LEU A 106 16.60 -5.89 -9.22
N LEU A 107 17.86 -5.49 -9.33
CA LEU A 107 18.81 -5.67 -8.22
C LEU A 107 18.41 -4.86 -6.99
N CYS A 108 17.60 -3.80 -7.17
CA CYS A 108 17.06 -3.05 -6.03
C CYS A 108 16.13 -3.89 -5.16
N GLU A 109 15.31 -4.75 -5.76
CA GLU A 109 14.45 -5.66 -5.03
C GLU A 109 15.27 -6.68 -4.23
N VAL A 110 16.39 -7.16 -4.78
CA VAL A 110 17.34 -8.05 -4.07
C VAL A 110 17.94 -7.32 -2.88
N GLU A 111 18.42 -6.08 -3.06
CA GLU A 111 18.95 -5.25 -1.98
C GLU A 111 17.92 -5.03 -0.86
N LEU A 112 16.65 -4.78 -1.20
CA LEU A 112 15.58 -4.61 -0.21
C LEU A 112 15.35 -5.89 0.59
N VAL A 113 15.38 -7.05 -0.06
CA VAL A 113 15.29 -8.36 0.61
C VAL A 113 16.47 -8.56 1.58
N GLU A 114 17.70 -8.25 1.15
CA GLU A 114 18.89 -8.33 2.02
C GLU A 114 18.78 -7.39 3.23
N ILE A 115 18.26 -6.18 3.05
CA ILE A 115 18.03 -5.23 4.16
C ILE A 115 17.05 -5.82 5.17
N VAL A 116 15.92 -6.37 4.72
CA VAL A 116 14.95 -7.03 5.60
C VAL A 116 15.62 -8.16 6.38
N GLU A 117 16.36 -9.03 5.69
CA GLU A 117 17.05 -10.14 6.33
C GLU A 117 18.05 -9.66 7.41
N ARG A 118 18.87 -8.67 7.08
CA ARG A 118 19.89 -8.12 8.00
C ARG A 118 19.27 -7.46 9.22
N VAL A 119 18.22 -6.65 9.03
CA VAL A 119 17.53 -5.94 10.11
C VAL A 119 16.89 -6.95 11.08
N PHE A 120 16.08 -7.89 10.58
CA PHE A 120 15.40 -8.84 11.45
C PHE A 120 16.35 -9.84 12.10
N ARG A 121 17.45 -10.20 11.42
CA ARG A 121 18.53 -10.99 12.03
C ARG A 121 19.19 -10.22 13.21
N ALA A 122 19.48 -8.94 13.03
CA ALA A 122 20.05 -8.10 14.09
C ALA A 122 19.11 -7.91 15.29
N LEU A 123 17.79 -7.90 15.05
CA LEU A 123 16.76 -7.86 16.08
C LEU A 123 16.49 -9.22 16.74
N GLY A 124 17.08 -10.32 16.24
CA GLY A 124 16.82 -11.67 16.74
C GLY A 124 15.42 -12.20 16.42
N ILE A 125 14.74 -11.62 15.43
CA ILE A 125 13.36 -11.97 15.06
C ILE A 125 13.40 -12.82 13.79
N ARG A 126 12.81 -14.02 13.87
CA ARG A 126 12.61 -14.87 12.69
C ARG A 126 11.41 -14.38 11.89
N VAL A 127 11.63 -14.14 10.60
CA VAL A 127 10.59 -13.69 9.66
C VAL A 127 10.53 -14.59 8.43
N ALA A 128 9.37 -14.65 7.80
CA ALA A 128 9.19 -15.22 6.48
C ALA A 128 8.82 -14.08 5.51
N LEU A 129 9.63 -13.86 4.49
CA LEU A 129 9.35 -12.89 3.45
C LEU A 129 8.49 -13.53 2.37
N LYS A 130 7.23 -13.08 2.25
CA LYS A 130 6.35 -13.49 1.16
C LYS A 130 6.51 -12.49 0.00
N MET A 131 6.97 -12.98 -1.14
CA MET A 131 7.13 -12.17 -2.36
C MET A 131 6.08 -12.54 -3.39
N ASN A 132 5.57 -11.54 -4.10
CA ASN A 132 4.65 -11.74 -5.21
C ASN A 132 4.93 -10.73 -6.32
N ASN A 133 4.40 -10.98 -7.51
CA ASN A 133 4.46 -10.07 -8.64
C ASN A 133 3.05 -9.90 -9.24
N ARG A 134 2.59 -8.66 -9.40
CA ARG A 134 1.28 -8.38 -9.98
C ARG A 134 1.10 -8.95 -11.39
N LYS A 135 2.19 -9.14 -12.15
CA LYS A 135 2.13 -9.79 -13.46
C LYS A 135 1.71 -11.26 -13.38
N ILE A 136 2.05 -11.96 -12.28
CA ILE A 136 1.60 -13.34 -12.05
C ILE A 136 0.09 -13.34 -11.82
N LEU A 137 -0.41 -12.43 -10.97
CA LEU A 137 -1.85 -12.29 -10.71
C LEU A 137 -2.61 -11.91 -11.98
N PHE A 138 -2.05 -11.00 -12.78
CA PHE A 138 -2.63 -10.64 -14.08
C PHE A 138 -2.66 -11.83 -15.04
N GLY A 139 -1.55 -12.58 -15.14
CA GLY A 139 -1.46 -13.77 -15.97
C GLY A 139 -2.47 -14.86 -15.56
N ILE A 140 -2.71 -15.03 -14.27
CA ILE A 140 -3.76 -15.92 -13.75
C ILE A 140 -5.14 -15.47 -14.23
N ALA A 141 -5.46 -14.17 -14.05
CA ALA A 141 -6.73 -13.63 -14.48
C ALA A 141 -6.94 -13.73 -16.01
N GLU A 142 -5.87 -13.53 -16.79
CA GLU A 142 -5.87 -13.69 -18.24
C GLU A 142 -6.07 -15.16 -18.64
N ALA A 143 -5.40 -16.10 -17.98
CA ALA A 143 -5.48 -17.53 -18.26
C ALA A 143 -6.90 -18.10 -18.04
N ILE A 144 -7.66 -17.52 -17.11
CA ILE A 144 -9.07 -17.89 -16.89
C ILE A 144 -10.05 -17.08 -17.73
N GLY A 145 -9.55 -16.13 -18.57
CA GLY A 145 -10.37 -15.33 -19.48
C GLY A 145 -11.02 -14.09 -18.84
N HIS A 146 -10.57 -13.66 -17.65
CA HIS A 146 -11.16 -12.56 -16.87
C HIS A 146 -10.09 -11.53 -16.44
N ALA A 147 -9.25 -11.07 -17.39
CA ALA A 147 -8.20 -10.08 -17.12
C ALA A 147 -8.75 -8.75 -16.58
N ASP A 148 -9.96 -8.36 -16.97
CA ASP A 148 -10.69 -7.19 -16.50
C ASP A 148 -11.09 -7.28 -15.02
N MET A 149 -11.24 -8.48 -14.48
CA MET A 149 -11.59 -8.74 -13.08
C MET A 149 -10.37 -9.03 -12.17
N MET A 150 -9.14 -8.77 -12.62
CA MET A 150 -7.91 -9.04 -11.86
C MET A 150 -7.95 -8.52 -10.42
N MET A 151 -8.49 -7.31 -10.21
CA MET A 151 -8.56 -6.73 -8.87
C MET A 151 -9.52 -7.48 -7.95
N ASP A 152 -10.70 -7.84 -8.44
CA ASP A 152 -11.69 -8.61 -7.68
C ASP A 152 -11.18 -9.99 -7.32
N ILE A 153 -10.54 -10.66 -8.27
CA ILE A 153 -9.89 -11.95 -8.09
C ILE A 153 -8.81 -11.85 -7.00
N THR A 154 -7.94 -10.83 -7.08
CA THR A 154 -6.87 -10.62 -6.09
C THR A 154 -7.42 -10.37 -4.70
N ILE A 155 -8.43 -9.51 -4.55
CA ILE A 155 -9.07 -9.20 -3.26
C ILE A 155 -9.71 -10.44 -2.63
N ALA A 156 -10.32 -11.31 -3.43
CA ALA A 156 -10.90 -12.55 -2.93
C ALA A 156 -9.82 -13.55 -2.51
N ILE A 157 -8.75 -13.70 -3.32
CA ILE A 157 -7.62 -14.61 -3.01
C ILE A 157 -6.89 -14.17 -1.74
N ASP A 158 -6.70 -12.89 -1.49
CA ASP A 158 -6.04 -12.37 -0.28
C ASP A 158 -6.77 -12.76 1.01
N LYS A 159 -8.03 -13.12 0.91
CA LYS A 159 -8.82 -13.59 2.05
C LYS A 159 -8.71 -15.10 2.30
N LEU A 160 -8.06 -15.85 1.41
CA LEU A 160 -8.04 -17.33 1.44
C LEU A 160 -7.61 -17.88 2.82
N GLU A 161 -6.55 -17.34 3.41
CA GLU A 161 -6.07 -17.77 4.74
C GLU A 161 -7.07 -17.46 5.88
N LYS A 162 -7.97 -16.47 5.69
CA LYS A 162 -8.92 -16.04 6.73
C LYS A 162 -10.26 -16.73 6.64
N ILE A 163 -10.80 -16.89 5.44
CA ILE A 163 -12.18 -17.35 5.24
C ILE A 163 -12.26 -18.75 4.62
N GLY A 164 -11.15 -19.30 4.13
CA GLY A 164 -11.09 -20.62 3.51
C GLY A 164 -11.57 -20.66 2.06
N LEU A 165 -11.29 -21.77 1.39
CA LEU A 165 -11.47 -21.94 -0.05
C LEU A 165 -12.92 -21.78 -0.50
N ASP A 166 -13.86 -22.41 0.21
CA ASP A 166 -15.27 -22.41 -0.19
C ASP A 166 -15.88 -21.01 -0.15
N ASN A 167 -15.53 -20.21 0.87
CA ASN A 167 -15.98 -18.83 0.98
C ASN A 167 -15.33 -17.92 -0.07
N VAL A 168 -14.06 -18.16 -0.43
CA VAL A 168 -13.41 -17.45 -1.53
C VAL A 168 -14.08 -17.74 -2.86
N LYS A 169 -14.43 -19.00 -3.13
CA LYS A 169 -15.19 -19.37 -4.34
C LYS A 169 -16.57 -18.70 -4.38
N ALA A 170 -17.30 -18.70 -3.26
CA ALA A 170 -18.58 -18.03 -3.15
C ALA A 170 -18.45 -16.52 -3.42
N GLU A 171 -17.45 -15.84 -2.84
CA GLU A 171 -17.19 -14.42 -3.08
C GLU A 171 -16.85 -14.13 -4.54
N LEU A 172 -16.08 -15.01 -5.21
CA LEU A 172 -15.74 -14.85 -6.63
C LEU A 172 -16.98 -14.95 -7.52
N LEU A 173 -17.89 -15.90 -7.22
CA LEU A 173 -19.17 -16.02 -7.93
C LEU A 173 -20.06 -14.79 -7.69
N GLU A 174 -20.16 -14.30 -6.47
CA GLU A 174 -20.91 -13.07 -6.13
C GLU A 174 -20.37 -11.83 -6.87
N ARG A 175 -19.05 -11.77 -7.11
CA ARG A 175 -18.41 -10.70 -7.87
C ARG A 175 -18.60 -10.83 -9.38
N GLY A 176 -19.23 -11.90 -9.85
CA GLY A 176 -19.59 -12.10 -11.25
C GLY A 176 -18.66 -13.02 -12.05
N LEU A 177 -17.72 -13.70 -11.40
CA LEU A 177 -16.97 -14.78 -12.06
C LEU A 177 -17.92 -15.95 -12.35
N GLY A 178 -17.84 -16.51 -13.57
CA GLY A 178 -18.56 -17.73 -13.90
C GLY A 178 -17.98 -18.97 -13.21
N GLN A 179 -18.78 -20.01 -12.99
CA GLN A 179 -18.37 -21.26 -12.35
C GLN A 179 -17.14 -21.89 -13.06
N GLU A 180 -17.10 -21.87 -14.38
CA GLU A 180 -15.97 -22.40 -15.16
C GLU A 180 -14.65 -21.69 -14.83
N ALA A 181 -14.67 -20.36 -14.63
CA ALA A 181 -13.49 -19.59 -14.27
C ALA A 181 -13.04 -19.91 -12.82
N VAL A 182 -13.98 -20.08 -11.91
CA VAL A 182 -13.71 -20.49 -10.52
C VAL A 182 -13.08 -21.89 -10.48
N ASP A 183 -13.60 -22.83 -11.29
CA ASP A 183 -13.06 -24.18 -11.40
C ASP A 183 -11.63 -24.19 -11.97
N LYS A 184 -11.32 -23.32 -12.93
CA LYS A 184 -9.96 -23.12 -13.44
C LYS A 184 -9.00 -22.52 -12.43
N LEU A 185 -9.51 -21.67 -11.50
CA LEU A 185 -8.70 -21.11 -10.42
C LEU A 185 -8.41 -22.10 -9.30
N GLN A 186 -9.26 -23.09 -9.10
CA GLN A 186 -9.15 -24.02 -7.96
C GLN A 186 -7.76 -24.66 -7.82
N PRO A 187 -7.13 -25.23 -8.88
CA PRO A 187 -5.79 -25.82 -8.74
C PRO A 187 -4.72 -24.84 -8.26
N ILE A 188 -4.88 -23.55 -8.58
CA ILE A 188 -3.97 -22.48 -8.15
C ILE A 188 -4.20 -22.15 -6.69
N LEU A 189 -5.46 -22.08 -6.25
CA LEU A 189 -5.84 -21.80 -4.86
C LEU A 189 -5.44 -22.93 -3.91
N GLU A 190 -5.39 -24.15 -4.39
CA GLU A 190 -5.00 -25.35 -3.63
C GLU A 190 -3.49 -25.66 -3.70
N LEU A 191 -2.68 -24.82 -4.38
CA LEU A 191 -1.24 -25.00 -4.47
C LEU A 191 -0.60 -25.06 -3.09
N SER A 192 -0.07 -26.22 -2.73
CA SER A 192 0.63 -26.49 -1.48
C SER A 192 2.01 -27.08 -1.74
N GLY A 193 2.88 -27.01 -0.73
CA GLY A 193 4.26 -27.48 -0.82
C GLY A 193 5.29 -26.34 -0.79
N ASP A 194 6.55 -26.67 -1.02
CA ASP A 194 7.63 -25.70 -1.15
C ASP A 194 7.60 -24.97 -2.52
N ASN A 195 8.47 -23.98 -2.69
CA ASN A 195 8.49 -23.17 -3.91
C ASN A 195 8.81 -24.00 -5.17
N SER A 196 9.69 -24.99 -5.07
CA SER A 196 10.05 -25.85 -6.21
C SER A 196 8.85 -26.71 -6.63
N GLN A 197 8.13 -27.27 -5.66
CA GLN A 197 6.91 -28.05 -5.90
C GLN A 197 5.79 -27.23 -6.51
N LYS A 198 5.66 -25.96 -6.09
CA LYS A 198 4.64 -25.03 -6.64
C LYS A 198 4.96 -24.59 -8.07
N LEU A 199 6.25 -24.45 -8.41
CA LEU A 199 6.69 -24.01 -9.74
C LEU A 199 6.65 -25.13 -10.80
N THR A 200 6.57 -26.40 -10.39
CA THR A 200 6.51 -27.55 -11.28
C THR A 200 5.10 -28.05 -11.55
N LYS A 201 4.10 -27.51 -10.88
CA LYS A 201 2.68 -27.76 -11.12
C LYS A 201 2.07 -26.70 -12.02
#